data_9bf421aa0799af55622256bea3903e40
#
_entry.id   9bf421aa0799af55622256bea3903e40
#
_cell.length_a   1.000
_cell.length_b   1.000
_cell.length_c   1.000
_cell.angle_alpha   90.00
_cell.angle_beta   90.00
_cell.angle_gamma   90.00
#
_symmetry.space_group_name_H-M   'P 1'
#
loop_
_entity.id
_entity.type
_entity.pdbx_description
1 polymer ?
#
loop_
_entity_poly.entity_id
_entity_poly.type
_entity_poly.pdbx_seq_one_letter_code
_entity_poly.pdbx_strand_id
1 'polypeptide(L)'
;MKHLLAATLATFVLLSAAGAGAQTLHKTSLAADAKAYRKDGARHIYATYADQIYKGKLPPLVHAIVVVETELDSGGNVRSVNMIRVPTHAPDVTERVREMIRKASPLPAPTRMGGTRYFEVWLVDKSGRFQLDTLTEGQR
;
A
#
# COMPACT_ATOMS: atom_id res chain seq x y z
N MET A 1 27.66 56.22 -48.58
CA MET A 1 26.40 56.00 -47.86
C MET A 1 26.24 54.50 -47.69
N LYS A 2 26.53 53.98 -46.49
CA LYS A 2 26.47 52.56 -46.22
C LYS A 2 25.59 52.38 -45.00
N HIS A 3 24.39 51.83 -45.19
CA HIS A 3 23.46 51.51 -44.13
C HIS A 3 23.77 50.08 -43.63
N LEU A 4 24.31 49.98 -42.41
CA LEU A 4 24.45 48.72 -41.69
C LEU A 4 23.13 48.45 -40.99
N LEU A 5 22.43 47.41 -41.46
CA LEU A 5 21.31 46.80 -40.75
C LEU A 5 21.87 45.78 -39.75
N ALA A 6 21.77 46.12 -38.51
CA ALA A 6 22.04 45.14 -37.40
C ALA A 6 20.79 44.32 -37.18
N ALA A 7 20.83 43.05 -37.53
CA ALA A 7 19.82 42.08 -37.20
C ALA A 7 20.06 41.54 -35.81
N THR A 8 19.28 41.95 -34.86
CA THR A 8 19.25 41.37 -33.51
C THR A 8 18.48 40.05 -33.53
N LEU A 9 19.22 38.94 -33.40
CA LEU A 9 18.65 37.63 -33.23
C LEU A 9 18.17 37.49 -31.79
N ALA A 10 16.86 37.56 -31.56
CA ALA A 10 16.27 37.25 -30.28
C ALA A 10 16.20 35.73 -30.11
N THR A 11 17.11 35.18 -29.30
CA THR A 11 17.09 33.76 -28.90
C THR A 11 15.99 33.55 -27.89
N PHE A 12 14.89 32.97 -28.33
CA PHE A 12 13.81 32.54 -27.43
C PHE A 12 14.23 31.24 -26.75
N VAL A 13 14.69 31.31 -25.50
CA VAL A 13 14.93 30.12 -24.66
C VAL A 13 13.58 29.66 -24.18
N LEU A 14 13.07 28.60 -24.80
CA LEU A 14 11.94 27.82 -24.27
C LEU A 14 12.41 27.07 -23.06
N LEU A 15 12.11 27.58 -21.87
CA LEU A 15 12.26 26.88 -20.63
C LEU A 15 11.16 25.83 -20.55
N SER A 16 11.42 24.62 -21.04
CA SER A 16 10.55 23.47 -20.84
C SER A 16 10.61 23.11 -19.35
N ALA A 17 9.62 23.55 -18.59
CA ALA A 17 9.37 23.02 -17.25
C ALA A 17 8.97 21.54 -17.41
N ALA A 18 9.94 20.66 -17.33
CA ALA A 18 9.66 19.24 -17.12
C ALA A 18 8.97 19.11 -15.77
N GLY A 19 7.65 19.03 -15.79
CA GLY A 19 6.89 18.64 -14.62
C GLY A 19 7.40 17.27 -14.19
N ALA A 20 8.13 17.22 -13.07
CA ALA A 20 8.45 15.99 -12.41
C ALA A 20 7.15 15.42 -11.85
N GLY A 21 6.38 14.72 -12.70
CA GLY A 21 5.31 13.86 -12.26
C GLY A 21 5.95 12.82 -11.34
N ALA A 22 5.57 12.79 -10.05
CA ALA A 22 5.95 11.73 -9.16
C ALA A 22 5.48 10.42 -9.79
N GLN A 23 6.38 9.70 -10.42
CA GLN A 23 6.11 8.35 -10.90
C GLN A 23 5.95 7.50 -9.67
N THR A 24 4.71 7.12 -9.38
CA THR A 24 4.41 6.08 -8.41
C THR A 24 5.08 4.81 -8.93
N LEU A 25 6.20 4.44 -8.30
CA LEU A 25 6.89 3.20 -8.64
C LEU A 25 5.90 2.07 -8.36
N HIS A 26 5.36 1.48 -9.41
CA HIS A 26 4.50 0.32 -9.34
C HIS A 26 5.36 -0.83 -8.81
N LYS A 27 5.14 -1.17 -7.55
CA LYS A 27 5.83 -2.31 -6.95
C LYS A 27 5.36 -3.59 -7.61
N THR A 28 6.29 -4.48 -7.87
CA THR A 28 6.01 -5.80 -8.44
C THR A 28 6.38 -6.87 -7.42
N SER A 29 5.53 -7.88 -7.27
CA SER A 29 5.83 -9.08 -6.51
C SER A 29 6.26 -10.20 -7.46
N LEU A 30 7.36 -10.88 -7.11
CA LEU A 30 7.85 -12.06 -7.81
C LEU A 30 7.38 -13.37 -7.15
N ALA A 31 6.45 -13.29 -6.21
CA ALA A 31 5.89 -14.44 -5.53
C ALA A 31 5.24 -15.41 -6.53
N ALA A 32 5.52 -16.70 -6.35
CA ALA A 32 5.02 -17.76 -7.23
C ALA A 32 3.62 -18.26 -6.84
N ASP A 33 3.21 -18.00 -5.59
CA ASP A 33 1.93 -18.44 -5.04
C ASP A 33 1.41 -17.45 -3.99
N ALA A 34 0.15 -17.64 -3.59
CA ALA A 34 -0.52 -16.76 -2.62
C ALA A 34 0.16 -16.75 -1.24
N LYS A 35 0.74 -17.86 -0.81
CA LYS A 35 1.45 -17.95 0.47
C LYS A 35 2.71 -17.08 0.46
N ALA A 36 3.50 -17.16 -0.60
CA ALA A 36 4.69 -16.32 -0.76
C ALA A 36 4.31 -14.84 -0.90
N TYR A 37 3.21 -14.53 -1.57
CA TYR A 37 2.72 -13.16 -1.74
C TYR A 37 2.41 -12.45 -0.42
N ARG A 38 1.98 -13.18 0.61
CA ARG A 38 1.61 -12.58 1.91
C ARG A 38 2.68 -11.65 2.46
N LYS A 39 3.94 -12.01 2.31
CA LYS A 39 5.05 -11.19 2.79
C LYS A 39 5.17 -9.86 2.05
N ASP A 40 5.01 -9.88 0.74
CA ASP A 40 5.09 -8.68 -0.09
C ASP A 40 3.88 -7.77 0.17
N GLY A 41 2.69 -8.33 0.28
CA GLY A 41 1.48 -7.60 0.64
C GLY A 41 1.58 -6.95 2.03
N ALA A 42 2.03 -7.70 3.02
CA ALA A 42 2.20 -7.19 4.38
C ALA A 42 3.25 -6.07 4.47
N ARG A 43 4.37 -6.21 3.76
CA ARG A 43 5.39 -5.15 3.70
C ARG A 43 4.86 -3.87 3.05
N HIS A 44 4.02 -4.01 2.03
CA HIS A 44 3.39 -2.87 1.39
C HIS A 44 2.46 -2.11 2.35
N ILE A 45 1.63 -2.83 3.10
CA ILE A 45 0.75 -2.25 4.13
C ILE A 45 1.59 -1.55 5.21
N TYR A 46 2.66 -2.18 5.69
CA TYR A 46 3.55 -1.57 6.68
C TYR A 46 4.23 -0.30 6.17
N ALA A 47 4.67 -0.27 4.92
CA ALA A 47 5.25 0.92 4.31
C ALA A 47 4.23 2.04 4.14
N THR A 48 3.00 1.70 3.74
CA THR A 48 1.91 2.67 3.55
C THR A 48 1.47 3.31 4.87
N TYR A 49 1.46 2.54 5.95
CA TYR A 49 0.97 2.94 7.27
C TYR A 49 2.04 2.87 8.36
N ALA A 50 3.28 3.21 8.02
CA ALA A 50 4.42 3.07 8.92
C ALA A 50 4.25 3.77 10.28
N ASP A 51 3.57 4.90 10.32
CA ASP A 51 3.25 5.67 11.52
C ASP A 51 2.13 5.06 12.39
N GLN A 52 1.40 4.08 11.87
CA GLN A 52 0.29 3.40 12.55
C GLN A 52 0.64 1.99 13.02
N ILE A 53 1.86 1.54 12.78
CA ILE A 53 2.31 0.23 13.23
C ILE A 53 2.59 0.23 14.73
N TYR A 54 2.08 -0.77 15.43
CA TYR A 54 2.43 -1.01 16.81
C TYR A 54 3.87 -1.53 16.89
N LYS A 55 4.73 -0.84 17.62
CA LYS A 55 6.16 -1.19 17.74
C LYS A 55 6.38 -2.13 18.92
N GLY A 56 7.16 -3.17 18.69
CA GLY A 56 7.47 -4.17 19.71
C GLY A 56 6.39 -5.23 19.83
N LYS A 57 6.50 -6.04 20.87
CA LYS A 57 5.52 -7.11 21.14
C LYS A 57 4.17 -6.53 21.55
N LEU A 58 3.11 -7.07 20.98
CA LEU A 58 1.74 -6.71 21.36
C LEU A 58 1.44 -7.04 22.81
N PRO A 59 0.53 -6.30 23.48
CA PRO A 59 0.08 -6.66 24.83
C PRO A 59 -0.65 -8.00 24.82
N PRO A 60 -0.82 -8.64 26.00
CA PRO A 60 -1.42 -9.98 26.11
C PRO A 60 -2.82 -10.08 25.51
N LEU A 61 -3.61 -9.00 25.58
CA LEU A 61 -4.95 -8.91 25.01
C LEU A 61 -4.97 -7.90 23.88
N VAL A 62 -5.12 -8.39 22.67
CA VAL A 62 -5.33 -7.53 21.49
C VAL A 62 -6.78 -7.06 21.48
N HIS A 63 -6.99 -5.76 21.25
CA HIS A 63 -8.34 -5.17 21.27
C HIS A 63 -9.26 -5.76 20.20
N ALA A 64 -8.77 -5.90 18.98
CA ALA A 64 -9.54 -6.43 17.86
C ALA A 64 -8.68 -7.24 16.91
N ILE A 65 -9.24 -8.34 16.43
CA ILE A 65 -8.63 -9.20 15.40
C ILE A 65 -9.56 -9.23 14.21
N VAL A 66 -9.04 -8.80 13.06
CA VAL A 66 -9.78 -8.79 11.78
C VAL A 66 -9.07 -9.73 10.82
N VAL A 67 -9.79 -10.72 10.33
CA VAL A 67 -9.28 -11.64 9.30
C VAL A 67 -9.90 -11.26 7.96
N VAL A 68 -9.05 -11.01 6.97
CA VAL A 68 -9.48 -10.48 5.68
C VAL A 68 -8.80 -11.20 4.52
N GLU A 69 -9.56 -11.40 3.45
CA GLU A 69 -9.07 -11.84 2.16
C GLU A 69 -9.27 -10.72 1.15
N THR A 70 -8.19 -10.25 0.55
CA THR A 70 -8.22 -9.21 -0.47
C THR A 70 -7.95 -9.84 -1.83
N GLU A 71 -8.88 -9.66 -2.77
CA GLU A 71 -8.71 -10.10 -4.14
C GLU A 71 -8.01 -9.02 -4.95
N LEU A 72 -6.90 -9.40 -5.60
CA LEU A 72 -6.05 -8.52 -6.40
C LEU A 72 -6.03 -8.98 -7.85
N ASP A 73 -6.09 -8.01 -8.77
CA ASP A 73 -5.84 -8.28 -10.18
C ASP A 73 -4.33 -8.37 -10.51
N SER A 74 -4.00 -8.58 -11.76
CA SER A 74 -2.62 -8.70 -12.24
C SER A 74 -1.77 -7.44 -12.02
N GLY A 75 -2.41 -6.29 -11.89
CA GLY A 75 -1.75 -5.01 -11.58
C GLY A 75 -1.62 -4.70 -10.09
N GLY A 76 -2.13 -5.58 -9.23
CA GLY A 76 -2.17 -5.35 -7.78
C GLY A 76 -3.34 -4.48 -7.31
N ASN A 77 -4.27 -4.15 -8.19
CA ASN A 77 -5.45 -3.37 -7.81
C ASN A 77 -6.39 -4.20 -6.96
N VAL A 78 -6.90 -3.59 -5.90
CA VAL A 78 -7.88 -4.21 -5.01
C VAL A 78 -9.22 -4.33 -5.72
N ARG A 79 -9.68 -5.56 -5.96
CA ARG A 79 -10.96 -5.86 -6.60
C ARG A 79 -12.07 -6.06 -5.60
N SER A 80 -11.76 -6.73 -4.50
CA SER A 80 -12.69 -6.93 -3.40
C SER A 80 -11.95 -7.08 -2.07
N VAL A 81 -12.62 -6.73 -0.98
CA VAL A 81 -12.14 -6.90 0.39
C VAL A 81 -13.19 -7.71 1.14
N ASN A 82 -12.90 -8.99 1.35
CA ASN A 82 -13.81 -9.93 1.97
C ASN A 82 -13.44 -10.11 3.44
N MET A 83 -14.33 -9.68 4.35
CA MET A 83 -14.14 -9.88 5.78
C MET A 83 -14.48 -11.32 6.14
N ILE A 84 -13.48 -12.10 6.57
CA ILE A 84 -13.63 -13.51 6.93
C ILE A 84 -14.04 -13.64 8.40
N ARG A 85 -13.41 -12.85 9.27
CA ARG A 85 -13.74 -12.77 10.69
C ARG A 85 -13.67 -11.34 11.16
N VAL A 86 -14.71 -10.91 11.87
CA VAL A 86 -14.82 -9.55 12.38
C VAL A 86 -15.09 -9.55 13.88
N PRO A 87 -14.53 -8.58 14.63
CA PRO A 87 -14.85 -8.42 16.04
C PRO A 87 -16.22 -7.75 16.18
N THR A 88 -17.16 -8.42 16.84
CA THR A 88 -18.53 -7.90 17.04
C THR A 88 -18.56 -6.67 17.94
N HIS A 89 -17.60 -6.55 18.87
CA HIS A 89 -17.48 -5.42 19.79
C HIS A 89 -16.80 -4.18 19.20
N ALA A 90 -16.23 -4.26 18.00
CA ALA A 90 -15.47 -3.19 17.37
C ALA A 90 -15.76 -3.09 15.85
N PRO A 91 -17.00 -2.79 15.45
CA PRO A 91 -17.36 -2.68 14.04
C PRO A 91 -16.65 -1.52 13.33
N ASP A 92 -16.32 -0.47 14.05
CA ASP A 92 -15.52 0.67 13.57
C ASP A 92 -14.11 0.25 13.13
N VAL A 93 -13.48 -0.65 13.87
CA VAL A 93 -12.17 -1.21 13.51
C VAL A 93 -12.26 -2.00 12.21
N THR A 94 -13.29 -2.80 12.03
CA THR A 94 -13.53 -3.57 10.81
C THR A 94 -13.64 -2.66 9.59
N GLU A 95 -14.44 -1.61 9.67
CA GLU A 95 -14.60 -0.66 8.56
C GLU A 95 -13.31 0.13 8.28
N ARG A 96 -12.59 0.53 9.32
CA ARG A 96 -11.31 1.18 9.17
C ARG A 96 -10.28 0.29 8.44
N VAL A 97 -10.18 -0.97 8.81
CA VAL A 97 -9.30 -1.95 8.12
C VAL A 97 -9.69 -2.08 6.66
N ARG A 98 -10.98 -2.19 6.35
CA ARG A 98 -11.48 -2.25 4.98
C ARG A 98 -11.04 -1.03 4.16
N GLU A 99 -11.20 0.16 4.69
CA GLU A 99 -10.78 1.40 4.03
C GLU A 99 -9.27 1.50 3.85
N MET A 100 -8.50 1.10 4.85
CA MET A 100 -7.04 1.11 4.79
C MET A 100 -6.53 0.21 3.66
N ILE A 101 -7.12 -0.96 3.48
CA ILE A 101 -6.78 -1.88 2.38
C ILE A 101 -7.11 -1.24 1.04
N ARG A 102 -8.28 -0.67 0.88
CA ARG A 102 -8.70 -0.01 -0.37
C ARG A 102 -7.80 1.17 -0.73
N LYS A 103 -7.44 1.99 0.24
CA LYS A 103 -6.55 3.14 0.05
C LYS A 103 -5.10 2.74 -0.23
N ALA A 104 -4.69 1.55 0.18
CA ALA A 104 -3.36 1.02 -0.12
C ALA A 104 -3.23 0.47 -1.55
N SER A 105 -4.32 0.37 -2.30
CA SER A 105 -4.32 -0.05 -3.70
C SER A 105 -3.57 0.97 -4.59
N PRO A 106 -2.75 0.52 -5.56
CA PRO A 106 -2.42 -0.87 -5.83
C PRO A 106 -1.38 -1.43 -4.85
N LEU A 107 -1.54 -2.70 -4.48
CA LEU A 107 -0.52 -3.48 -3.82
C LEU A 107 0.53 -3.96 -4.84
N PRO A 108 1.64 -4.59 -4.41
CA PRO A 108 2.60 -5.11 -5.37
C PRO A 108 1.92 -6.02 -6.42
N ALA A 109 2.19 -5.76 -7.69
CA ALA A 109 1.55 -6.48 -8.78
C ALA A 109 1.97 -7.97 -8.79
N PRO A 110 1.04 -8.93 -8.66
CA PRO A 110 1.35 -10.36 -8.63
C PRO A 110 1.57 -10.90 -10.04
N THR A 111 2.65 -10.47 -10.70
CA THR A 111 2.89 -10.68 -12.13
C THR A 111 3.06 -12.15 -12.52
N ARG A 112 3.56 -12.99 -11.60
CA ARG A 112 3.72 -14.42 -11.88
C ARG A 112 2.43 -15.23 -11.78
N MET A 113 1.39 -14.64 -11.18
CA MET A 113 0.12 -15.33 -10.91
C MET A 113 -1.06 -14.77 -11.72
N GLY A 114 -0.88 -13.61 -12.38
CA GLY A 114 -1.97 -12.93 -13.10
C GLY A 114 -3.06 -12.34 -12.21
N GLY A 115 -2.85 -12.35 -10.91
CA GLY A 115 -3.75 -11.96 -9.83
C GLY A 115 -3.55 -12.88 -8.65
N THR A 116 -4.10 -12.53 -7.49
CA THR A 116 -4.00 -13.39 -6.30
C THR A 116 -5.03 -13.02 -5.25
N ARG A 117 -5.20 -13.89 -4.28
CA ARG A 117 -5.93 -13.63 -3.04
C ARG A 117 -4.92 -13.45 -1.92
N TYR A 118 -4.93 -12.25 -1.33
CA TYR A 118 -4.08 -11.90 -0.20
C TYR A 118 -4.85 -12.05 1.09
N PHE A 119 -4.50 -13.08 1.85
CA PHE A 119 -5.08 -13.38 3.15
C PHE A 119 -4.21 -12.78 4.26
N GLU A 120 -4.82 -12.03 5.19
CA GLU A 120 -4.10 -11.41 6.29
C GLU A 120 -4.95 -11.33 7.56
N VAL A 121 -4.26 -11.34 8.69
CA VAL A 121 -4.84 -11.12 10.01
C VAL A 121 -4.31 -9.81 10.58
N TRP A 122 -5.22 -8.89 10.86
CA TRP A 122 -4.92 -7.60 11.46
C TRP A 122 -5.11 -7.69 12.98
N LEU A 123 -4.05 -7.41 13.71
CA LEU A 123 -4.01 -7.40 15.17
C LEU A 123 -4.01 -5.94 15.62
N VAL A 124 -5.17 -5.45 16.06
CA VAL A 124 -5.36 -4.03 16.34
C VAL A 124 -5.39 -3.78 17.84
N ASP A 125 -4.49 -2.91 18.32
CA ASP A 125 -4.41 -2.50 19.71
C ASP A 125 -5.46 -1.44 20.06
N LYS A 126 -5.71 -1.22 21.35
CA LYS A 126 -6.62 -0.18 21.85
C LYS A 126 -6.26 1.23 21.37
N SER A 127 -4.99 1.49 21.12
CA SER A 127 -4.52 2.76 20.55
C SER A 127 -4.92 2.99 19.10
N GLY A 128 -5.43 1.94 18.42
CA GLY A 128 -5.68 1.92 16.99
C GLY A 128 -4.45 1.55 16.15
N ARG A 129 -3.28 1.41 16.76
CA ARG A 129 -2.09 0.87 16.09
C ARG A 129 -2.25 -0.62 15.88
N PHE A 130 -1.57 -1.16 14.88
CA PHE A 130 -1.76 -2.56 14.49
C PHE A 130 -0.46 -3.25 14.12
N GLN A 131 -0.50 -4.55 14.11
CA GLN A 131 0.45 -5.42 13.42
C GLN A 131 -0.34 -6.37 12.50
N LEU A 132 0.31 -6.83 11.44
CA LEU A 132 -0.19 -7.92 10.62
C LEU A 132 0.45 -9.22 11.10
N ASP A 133 -0.31 -10.30 11.16
CA ASP A 133 0.18 -11.61 11.62
C ASP A 133 1.42 -12.08 10.85
N THR A 134 1.46 -11.81 9.55
CA THR A 134 2.61 -12.16 8.68
C THR A 134 3.94 -11.53 9.14
N LEU A 135 3.90 -10.35 9.76
CA LEU A 135 5.08 -9.60 10.21
C LEU A 135 5.06 -9.29 11.71
N THR A 136 4.23 -9.98 12.47
CA THR A 136 4.10 -9.70 13.91
C THR A 136 5.38 -9.98 14.68
N GLU A 137 5.62 -9.19 15.71
CA GLU A 137 6.69 -9.38 16.68
C GLU A 137 6.24 -10.27 17.87
N GLY A 138 5.02 -10.78 17.81
CA GLY A 138 4.42 -11.63 18.81
C GLY A 138 3.73 -10.86 19.95
N GLN A 139 3.31 -11.60 20.98
CA GLN A 139 2.70 -11.06 22.20
C GLN A 139 3.63 -11.23 23.40
N ARG A 140 3.41 -10.42 24.43
CA ARG A 140 4.08 -10.57 25.74
C ARG A 140 3.49 -11.71 26.54
#